data_bd003c77eba731867134e6a76c7641ab
#
_entry.id   bd003c77eba731867134e6a76c7641ab
#
_cell.length_a   1.000
_cell.length_b   1.000
_cell.length_c   1.000
_cell.angle_alpha   90.00
_cell.angle_beta   90.00
_cell.angle_gamma   90.00
#
_symmetry.space_group_name_H-M   'P 1'
#
loop_
_entity.id
_entity.type
_entity.pdbx_description
1 polymer ?
#
loop_
_entity_poly.entity_id
_entity_poly.type
_entity_poly.pdbx_seq_one_letter_code
_entity_poly.pdbx_strand_id
1 'polypeptide(L)'
;MSSENSSQSPEQQLRKPRVAVVFGGRSSEHAISVVTAGAVLRSIDRTKYDVLPIGITTDGRWALTADDPERMAIAGRTLPSVEQIAESTDGTVVLSADPGNREVVYSEPGSVPKALGDVDVVFPVLHGPYGEDGTLQGLLELSGVPYVGAGVLASAVGQDKEYMKRVFTSFGLPVGPYVVIRPREWERGAGSAADRAAAVRKKIVDFAGEHGWPVFVKPARAGSSVGISKVDDLAGLDEAIAEARRHDPKILVESLLRGREIECGVLEFEDGPRASLPAEIPPVTAHDFYDFEAKYIDSAAGLVPAPLTEEQTAEVQRLAVEAFDAASCEGLVRADFFLTEDGEFVINEINTMPGFTPISMYPRMWQESGVGYAELIDVLIQAALRRSTGLR
;
A
#
# COMPACT_ATOMS: atom_id res chain seq x y z
N MET A 1 -29.44 15.77 58.12
CA MET A 1 -30.01 16.07 56.79
C MET A 1 -29.09 17.11 56.18
N SER A 2 -28.10 16.66 55.42
CA SER A 2 -27.18 17.52 54.69
C SER A 2 -27.25 17.04 53.24
N SER A 3 -27.84 17.88 52.40
CA SER A 3 -27.95 17.69 50.98
C SER A 3 -26.60 17.95 50.32
N GLU A 4 -25.92 16.90 49.91
CA GLU A 4 -24.77 17.02 49.01
C GLU A 4 -25.25 17.43 47.61
N ASN A 5 -24.90 18.65 47.29
CA ASN A 5 -25.10 19.26 46.01
C ASN A 5 -23.96 18.77 45.10
N SER A 6 -24.23 17.70 44.32
CA SER A 6 -23.33 17.25 43.26
C SER A 6 -23.36 18.28 42.14
N SER A 7 -22.42 19.20 42.14
CA SER A 7 -22.11 20.06 41.03
C SER A 7 -21.53 19.19 39.89
N GLN A 8 -22.36 18.87 38.91
CA GLN A 8 -21.90 18.37 37.62
C GLN A 8 -20.94 19.40 37.03
N SER A 9 -19.72 18.94 36.72
CA SER A 9 -18.72 19.71 36.02
C SER A 9 -19.23 20.13 34.65
N PRO A 10 -18.84 21.32 34.15
CA PRO A 10 -19.24 21.75 32.80
C PRO A 10 -18.81 20.71 31.77
N GLU A 11 -19.69 20.43 30.78
CA GLU A 11 -19.43 19.58 29.66
C GLU A 11 -18.03 19.81 29.10
N GLN A 12 -17.15 18.83 29.27
CA GLN A 12 -15.93 18.76 28.47
C GLN A 12 -16.39 18.69 27.03
N GLN A 13 -16.30 19.79 26.32
CA GLN A 13 -16.42 19.82 24.88
C GLN A 13 -15.39 18.83 24.36
N LEU A 14 -15.84 17.63 23.96
CA LEU A 14 -14.97 16.58 23.42
C LEU A 14 -14.18 17.21 22.27
N ARG A 15 -12.87 17.35 22.42
CA ARG A 15 -12.01 17.84 21.35
C ARG A 15 -12.15 16.89 20.14
N LYS A 16 -12.09 17.44 18.94
CA LYS A 16 -12.05 16.63 17.72
C LYS A 16 -10.82 15.73 17.74
N PRO A 17 -10.93 14.46 17.34
CA PRO A 17 -9.75 13.63 17.12
C PRO A 17 -8.79 14.31 16.13
N ARG A 18 -7.50 14.27 16.46
CA ARG A 18 -6.46 14.81 15.58
C ARG A 18 -5.86 13.70 14.73
N VAL A 19 -5.96 13.87 13.41
CA VAL A 19 -5.46 12.98 12.37
C VAL A 19 -4.14 13.49 11.84
N ALA A 20 -3.04 12.75 12.05
CA ALA A 20 -1.78 13.04 11.37
C ALA A 20 -1.79 12.37 9.99
N VAL A 21 -1.85 13.15 8.92
CA VAL A 21 -1.70 12.64 7.56
C VAL A 21 -0.21 12.59 7.24
N VAL A 22 0.32 11.36 7.08
CA VAL A 22 1.75 11.12 6.85
C VAL A 22 1.98 10.70 5.41
N PHE A 23 2.87 11.39 4.69
CA PHE A 23 3.04 11.24 3.24
C PHE A 23 4.48 11.50 2.78
N GLY A 24 4.77 11.25 1.48
CA GLY A 24 6.10 11.36 0.88
C GLY A 24 6.87 10.06 0.98
N GLY A 25 7.96 10.04 1.75
CA GLY A 25 8.75 8.84 2.00
C GLY A 25 9.90 8.62 1.03
N ARG A 26 10.65 7.53 1.26
CA ARG A 26 11.91 7.20 0.58
C ARG A 26 11.72 6.35 -0.69
N SER A 27 10.49 6.16 -1.12
CA SER A 27 10.17 5.34 -2.30
C SER A 27 10.19 6.15 -3.60
N SER A 28 10.20 5.45 -4.72
CA SER A 28 10.00 6.05 -6.06
C SER A 28 8.61 6.68 -6.23
N GLU A 29 7.67 6.36 -5.35
CA GLU A 29 6.29 6.86 -5.37
C GLU A 29 6.08 8.10 -4.49
N HIS A 30 7.17 8.73 -4.03
CA HIS A 30 7.16 9.91 -3.16
C HIS A 30 6.19 11.00 -3.63
N ALA A 31 6.28 11.40 -4.89
CA ALA A 31 5.45 12.46 -5.43
C ALA A 31 3.96 12.11 -5.47
N ILE A 32 3.64 10.84 -5.78
CA ILE A 32 2.25 10.36 -5.78
C ILE A 32 1.68 10.35 -4.36
N SER A 33 2.49 9.99 -3.38
CA SER A 33 2.12 10.09 -1.97
C SER A 33 1.78 11.54 -1.57
N VAL A 34 2.55 12.53 -2.03
CA VAL A 34 2.26 13.96 -1.80
C VAL A 34 0.92 14.36 -2.44
N VAL A 35 0.68 13.97 -3.69
CA VAL A 35 -0.59 14.24 -4.39
C VAL A 35 -1.77 13.60 -3.68
N THR A 36 -1.61 12.35 -3.23
CA THR A 36 -2.62 11.61 -2.46
C THR A 36 -2.94 12.31 -1.15
N ALA A 37 -1.92 12.77 -0.42
CA ALA A 37 -2.12 13.55 0.81
C ALA A 37 -2.92 14.83 0.55
N GLY A 38 -2.62 15.56 -0.51
CA GLY A 38 -3.39 16.74 -0.92
C GLY A 38 -4.86 16.43 -1.17
N ALA A 39 -5.17 15.29 -1.79
CA ALA A 39 -6.55 14.84 -2.01
C ALA A 39 -7.26 14.47 -0.68
N VAL A 40 -6.59 13.75 0.22
CA VAL A 40 -7.11 13.42 1.55
C VAL A 40 -7.36 14.70 2.36
N LEU A 41 -6.39 15.61 2.44
CA LEU A 41 -6.50 16.87 3.17
C LEU A 41 -7.64 17.77 2.67
N ARG A 42 -7.93 17.72 1.37
CA ARG A 42 -9.04 18.48 0.75
C ARG A 42 -10.41 17.88 1.11
N SER A 43 -10.47 16.56 1.31
CA SER A 43 -11.74 15.82 1.41
C SER A 43 -12.08 15.36 2.84
N ILE A 44 -11.14 15.38 3.75
CA ILE A 44 -11.36 15.01 5.16
C ILE A 44 -12.32 16.02 5.83
N ASP A 45 -13.30 15.52 6.57
CA ASP A 45 -14.30 16.33 7.24
C ASP A 45 -13.71 17.14 8.42
N ARG A 46 -13.43 18.42 8.19
CA ARG A 46 -12.88 19.36 9.19
C ARG A 46 -13.88 19.67 10.30
N THR A 47 -15.13 19.31 10.17
CA THR A 47 -16.09 19.46 11.28
C THR A 47 -15.94 18.34 12.30
N LYS A 48 -15.43 17.17 11.89
CA LYS A 48 -15.18 15.99 12.72
C LYS A 48 -13.75 15.89 13.22
N TYR A 49 -12.75 16.32 12.43
CA TYR A 49 -11.34 16.08 12.67
C TYR A 49 -10.48 17.34 12.63
N ASP A 50 -9.51 17.42 13.54
CA ASP A 50 -8.33 18.27 13.38
C ASP A 50 -7.29 17.51 12.56
N VAL A 51 -6.48 18.22 11.78
CA VAL A 51 -5.51 17.58 10.87
C VAL A 51 -4.12 18.16 11.08
N LEU A 52 -3.13 17.28 11.08
CA LEU A 52 -1.71 17.61 11.13
C LEU A 52 -0.99 16.97 9.94
N PRO A 53 -0.64 17.72 8.89
CA PRO A 53 0.12 17.18 7.76
C PRO A 53 1.60 17.02 8.12
N ILE A 54 2.14 15.80 7.91
CA ILE A 54 3.54 15.46 8.17
C ILE A 54 4.13 14.84 6.91
N GLY A 55 5.08 15.53 6.31
CA GLY A 55 5.80 15.03 5.15
C GLY A 55 7.04 14.25 5.56
N ILE A 56 7.35 13.16 4.86
CA ILE A 56 8.64 12.46 4.95
C ILE A 56 9.41 12.74 3.67
N THR A 57 10.58 13.38 3.80
CA THR A 57 11.45 13.71 2.66
C THR A 57 12.03 12.46 2.00
N THR A 58 12.63 12.60 0.83
CA THR A 58 13.25 11.49 0.09
C THR A 58 14.45 10.88 0.82
N ASP A 59 15.10 11.62 1.71
CA ASP A 59 16.17 11.13 2.60
C ASP A 59 15.63 10.54 3.92
N GLY A 60 14.31 10.65 4.19
CA GLY A 60 13.62 10.02 5.31
C GLY A 60 13.41 10.94 6.52
N ARG A 61 13.65 12.23 6.42
CA ARG A 61 13.39 13.20 7.48
C ARG A 61 11.89 13.51 7.57
N TRP A 62 11.35 13.50 8.76
CA TRP A 62 9.96 13.90 9.03
C TRP A 62 9.86 15.42 9.13
N ALA A 63 9.12 16.05 8.27
CA ALA A 63 8.99 17.49 8.15
C ALA A 63 7.57 17.95 8.44
N LEU A 64 7.43 19.06 9.18
CA LEU A 64 6.15 19.74 9.29
C LEU A 64 5.84 20.42 7.97
N THR A 65 4.60 20.27 7.48
CA THR A 65 4.14 20.94 6.25
C THR A 65 2.90 21.76 6.55
N ALA A 66 2.69 22.81 5.73
CA ALA A 66 1.46 23.57 5.82
C ALA A 66 0.24 22.72 5.40
N ASP A 67 -0.91 22.97 6.04
CA ASP A 67 -2.20 22.41 5.61
C ASP A 67 -2.70 23.18 4.37
N ASP A 68 -2.01 22.96 3.26
CA ASP A 68 -2.28 23.61 1.96
C ASP A 68 -2.30 22.57 0.84
N PRO A 69 -3.46 21.95 0.57
CA PRO A 69 -3.60 20.94 -0.46
C PRO A 69 -3.25 21.41 -1.88
N GLU A 70 -3.32 22.71 -2.16
CA GLU A 70 -3.03 23.26 -3.49
C GLU A 70 -1.54 23.15 -3.82
N ARG A 71 -0.66 23.29 -2.82
CA ARG A 71 0.79 23.08 -2.97
C ARG A 71 1.18 21.62 -3.18
N MET A 72 0.26 20.69 -2.91
CA MET A 72 0.44 19.24 -3.06
C MET A 72 -0.09 18.72 -4.41
N ALA A 73 -0.68 19.60 -5.23
CA ALA A 73 -1.22 19.24 -6.53
C ALA A 73 -0.13 19.20 -7.62
N ILE A 74 -0.38 18.42 -8.67
CA ILE A 74 0.48 18.40 -9.86
C ILE A 74 0.31 19.75 -10.58
N ALA A 75 1.40 20.47 -10.77
CA ALA A 75 1.43 21.75 -11.49
C ALA A 75 1.97 21.56 -12.92
N GLY A 76 1.08 21.45 -13.90
CA GLY A 76 1.44 21.13 -15.28
C GLY A 76 2.08 19.74 -15.39
N ARG A 77 3.40 19.66 -15.58
CA ARG A 77 4.19 18.41 -15.58
C ARG A 77 5.12 18.27 -14.36
N THR A 78 5.04 19.21 -13.42
CA THR A 78 5.90 19.18 -12.24
C THR A 78 5.20 18.42 -11.12
N LEU A 79 5.83 17.35 -10.67
CA LEU A 79 5.40 16.58 -9.52
C LEU A 79 5.84 17.29 -8.22
N PRO A 80 4.97 17.38 -7.20
CA PRO A 80 5.34 17.96 -5.92
C PRO A 80 6.28 17.07 -5.12
N SER A 81 7.06 17.66 -4.22
CA SER A 81 7.85 16.92 -3.23
C SER A 81 7.71 17.54 -1.84
N VAL A 82 7.99 16.75 -0.80
CA VAL A 82 7.97 17.21 0.59
C VAL A 82 8.98 18.33 0.82
N GLU A 83 10.15 18.27 0.18
CA GLU A 83 11.20 19.29 0.29
C GLU A 83 10.73 20.68 -0.17
N GLN A 84 9.80 20.73 -1.13
CA GLN A 84 9.26 21.99 -1.66
C GLN A 84 8.15 22.59 -0.79
N ILE A 85 7.48 21.76 0.02
CA ILE A 85 6.31 22.18 0.80
C ILE A 85 6.55 22.19 2.32
N ALA A 86 7.69 21.66 2.78
CA ALA A 86 8.09 21.71 4.19
C ALA A 86 8.21 23.17 4.70
N GLU A 87 7.84 23.38 5.96
CA GLU A 87 7.95 24.71 6.59
C GLU A 87 9.40 25.13 6.82
N SER A 88 10.29 24.17 7.02
CA SER A 88 11.73 24.40 7.21
C SER A 88 12.55 23.29 6.58
N THR A 89 13.74 23.65 6.08
CA THR A 89 14.70 22.69 5.54
C THR A 89 15.37 21.84 6.61
N ASP A 90 15.46 22.32 7.85
CA ASP A 90 16.25 21.70 8.94
C ASP A 90 15.37 21.22 10.09
N GLY A 91 14.10 21.60 10.11
CA GLY A 91 13.15 21.20 11.13
C GLY A 91 12.73 19.74 10.99
N THR A 92 12.53 19.06 12.12
CA THR A 92 12.06 17.68 12.15
C THR A 92 10.88 17.50 13.10
N VAL A 93 9.95 16.65 12.70
CA VAL A 93 8.84 16.19 13.53
C VAL A 93 9.26 14.89 14.21
N VAL A 94 9.01 14.79 15.50
CA VAL A 94 9.33 13.63 16.32
C VAL A 94 8.05 13.11 16.96
N LEU A 95 7.76 11.84 16.74
CA LEU A 95 6.74 11.09 17.46
C LEU A 95 7.43 10.31 18.59
N SER A 96 6.88 10.39 19.81
CA SER A 96 7.41 9.64 20.94
C SER A 96 7.24 8.13 20.73
N ALA A 97 8.26 7.36 21.10
CA ALA A 97 8.14 5.89 21.18
C ALA A 97 7.55 5.43 22.55
N ASP A 98 7.22 6.35 23.45
CA ASP A 98 6.54 6.06 24.71
C ASP A 98 5.03 6.01 24.46
N PRO A 99 4.37 4.84 24.59
CA PRO A 99 2.94 4.69 24.34
C PRO A 99 2.05 5.51 25.30
N GLY A 100 2.62 5.97 26.43
CA GLY A 100 1.97 6.91 27.34
C GLY A 100 2.02 8.37 26.89
N ASN A 101 2.79 8.68 25.83
CA ASN A 101 2.98 10.04 25.33
C ASN A 101 2.76 10.11 23.81
N ARG A 102 1.58 10.55 23.38
CA ARG A 102 1.21 10.72 21.98
C ARG A 102 1.50 12.12 21.42
N GLU A 103 2.25 12.93 22.20
CA GLU A 103 2.61 14.28 21.80
C GLU A 103 3.59 14.25 20.62
N VAL A 104 3.26 15.00 19.59
CA VAL A 104 4.14 15.26 18.45
C VAL A 104 4.94 16.51 18.74
N VAL A 105 6.24 16.44 18.58
CA VAL A 105 7.15 17.56 18.85
C VAL A 105 7.84 17.99 17.56
N TYR A 106 7.84 19.29 17.29
CA TYR A 106 8.65 19.89 16.25
C TYR A 106 9.96 20.41 16.82
N SER A 107 11.06 20.00 16.24
CA SER A 107 12.40 20.40 16.67
C SER A 107 13.19 20.99 15.49
N GLU A 108 13.81 22.15 15.73
CA GLU A 108 14.65 22.82 14.75
C GLU A 108 15.99 23.18 15.40
N PRO A 109 17.13 23.03 14.70
CA PRO A 109 18.45 23.36 15.25
C PRO A 109 18.52 24.79 15.78
N GLY A 110 18.98 24.95 17.02
CA GLY A 110 19.11 26.28 17.66
C GLY A 110 17.82 26.85 18.24
N SER A 111 16.70 26.15 18.14
CA SER A 111 15.39 26.55 18.68
C SER A 111 14.95 25.63 19.83
N VAL A 112 14.06 26.14 20.70
CA VAL A 112 13.40 25.30 21.70
C VAL A 112 12.37 24.43 21.00
N PRO A 113 12.36 23.12 21.25
CA PRO A 113 11.34 22.23 20.69
C PRO A 113 9.92 22.71 21.01
N LYS A 114 9.05 22.65 20.00
CA LYS A 114 7.66 23.09 20.09
C LYS A 114 6.74 21.86 20.10
N ALA A 115 5.92 21.73 21.14
CA ALA A 115 4.83 20.77 21.17
C ALA A 115 3.77 21.13 20.13
N LEU A 116 3.42 20.17 19.28
CA LEU A 116 2.33 20.30 18.31
C LEU A 116 1.02 19.72 18.87
N GLY A 117 1.07 19.05 20.02
CA GLY A 117 -0.04 18.39 20.69
C GLY A 117 -0.18 16.93 20.31
N ASP A 118 -1.15 16.26 20.95
CA ASP A 118 -1.37 14.83 20.78
C ASP A 118 -1.96 14.49 19.42
N VAL A 119 -1.59 13.33 18.89
CA VAL A 119 -2.19 12.69 17.72
C VAL A 119 -3.03 11.50 18.18
N ASP A 120 -4.28 11.44 17.73
CA ASP A 120 -5.20 10.36 18.06
C ASP A 120 -5.14 9.21 17.08
N VAL A 121 -4.84 9.52 15.80
CA VAL A 121 -4.69 8.54 14.72
C VAL A 121 -3.75 9.05 13.64
N VAL A 122 -2.96 8.15 13.08
CA VAL A 122 -2.13 8.42 11.90
C VAL A 122 -2.83 7.88 10.66
N PHE A 123 -2.91 8.69 9.61
CA PHE A 123 -3.35 8.27 8.28
C PHE A 123 -2.13 8.26 7.34
N PRO A 124 -1.45 7.12 7.20
CA PRO A 124 -0.33 7.03 6.27
C PRO A 124 -0.86 6.88 4.84
N VAL A 125 -0.39 7.73 3.94
CA VAL A 125 -0.63 7.62 2.50
C VAL A 125 0.70 7.42 1.76
N LEU A 126 1.53 6.57 2.36
CA LEU A 126 2.86 6.20 1.86
C LEU A 126 2.75 4.95 1.00
N HIS A 127 3.49 4.92 -0.10
CA HIS A 127 3.54 3.78 -1.01
C HIS A 127 4.93 3.15 -1.04
N GLY A 128 4.99 1.82 -1.19
CA GLY A 128 6.21 1.06 -1.33
C GLY A 128 7.05 0.93 -0.04
N PRO A 129 8.38 0.74 -0.17
CA PRO A 129 9.28 0.51 0.96
C PRO A 129 9.18 1.62 2.02
N TYR A 130 9.27 1.23 3.29
CA TYR A 130 9.12 2.07 4.49
C TYR A 130 7.71 2.64 4.72
N GLY A 131 6.77 2.42 3.82
CA GLY A 131 5.37 2.81 3.96
C GLY A 131 4.44 1.60 4.09
N GLU A 132 4.61 0.60 3.22
CA GLU A 132 3.75 -0.59 3.12
C GLU A 132 4.42 -1.89 3.56
N ASP A 133 5.64 -1.85 4.11
CA ASP A 133 6.46 -3.02 4.45
C ASP A 133 6.45 -3.42 5.94
N GLY A 134 5.65 -2.72 6.75
CA GLY A 134 5.54 -2.94 8.18
C GLY A 134 6.49 -2.10 9.04
N THR A 135 7.45 -1.36 8.44
CA THR A 135 8.40 -0.53 9.20
C THR A 135 7.74 0.68 9.86
N LEU A 136 6.92 1.42 9.12
CA LEU A 136 6.14 2.53 9.69
C LEU A 136 5.13 2.01 10.71
N GLN A 137 4.42 0.94 10.37
CA GLN A 137 3.44 0.30 11.25
C GLN A 137 4.09 -0.12 12.58
N GLY A 138 5.30 -0.71 12.54
CA GLY A 138 6.05 -1.07 13.74
C GLY A 138 6.44 0.14 14.61
N LEU A 139 6.78 1.27 14.00
CA LEU A 139 7.01 2.53 14.73
C LEU A 139 5.73 2.99 15.44
N LEU A 140 4.59 2.95 14.75
CA LEU A 140 3.30 3.39 15.30
C LEU A 140 2.81 2.45 16.40
N GLU A 141 3.03 1.14 16.28
CA GLU A 141 2.75 0.16 17.34
C GLU A 141 3.59 0.47 18.62
N LEU A 142 4.89 0.73 18.48
CA LEU A 142 5.74 1.11 19.59
C LEU A 142 5.29 2.42 20.25
N SER A 143 4.81 3.37 19.46
CA SER A 143 4.32 4.66 19.93
C SER A 143 2.91 4.58 20.53
N GLY A 144 2.21 3.45 20.43
CA GLY A 144 0.84 3.29 20.89
C GLY A 144 -0.18 4.19 20.19
N VAL A 145 0.12 4.65 18.97
CA VAL A 145 -0.77 5.51 18.19
C VAL A 145 -1.53 4.68 17.16
N PRO A 146 -2.88 4.68 17.19
CA PRO A 146 -3.69 4.04 16.16
C PRO A 146 -3.37 4.58 14.76
N TYR A 147 -3.51 3.75 13.73
CA TYR A 147 -3.26 4.15 12.35
C TYR A 147 -4.22 3.48 11.37
N VAL A 148 -4.47 4.15 10.26
CA VAL A 148 -5.27 3.66 9.16
C VAL A 148 -4.48 2.63 8.36
N GLY A 149 -5.15 1.56 7.94
CA GLY A 149 -4.60 0.54 7.06
C GLY A 149 -4.08 -0.69 7.79
N ALA A 150 -3.42 -1.54 7.06
CA ALA A 150 -2.95 -2.84 7.49
C ALA A 150 -1.88 -2.76 8.60
N GLY A 151 -1.88 -3.73 9.51
CA GLY A 151 -0.89 -3.86 10.58
C GLY A 151 0.48 -4.35 10.08
N VAL A 152 1.40 -4.57 11.03
CA VAL A 152 2.79 -4.98 10.74
C VAL A 152 2.85 -6.27 9.92
N LEU A 153 2.09 -7.30 10.33
CA LEU A 153 2.12 -8.61 9.67
C LEU A 153 1.60 -8.51 8.23
N ALA A 154 0.41 -7.93 8.06
CA ALA A 154 -0.22 -7.82 6.76
C ALA A 154 0.62 -6.98 5.78
N SER A 155 1.19 -5.87 6.24
CA SER A 155 2.09 -5.04 5.45
C SER A 155 3.34 -5.81 5.02
N ALA A 156 4.00 -6.51 5.93
CA ALA A 156 5.19 -7.29 5.61
C ALA A 156 4.89 -8.47 4.65
N VAL A 157 3.73 -9.13 4.81
CA VAL A 157 3.27 -10.20 3.92
C VAL A 157 2.91 -9.64 2.55
N GLY A 158 2.15 -8.54 2.49
CA GLY A 158 1.72 -7.90 1.24
C GLY A 158 2.89 -7.38 0.41
N GLN A 159 3.95 -6.90 1.06
CA GLN A 159 5.15 -6.41 0.38
C GLN A 159 5.98 -7.53 -0.26
N ASP A 160 5.96 -8.75 0.27
CA ASP A 160 6.80 -9.86 -0.20
C ASP A 160 5.97 -10.89 -0.98
N LYS A 161 6.07 -10.87 -2.32
CA LYS A 161 5.28 -11.73 -3.21
C LYS A 161 5.42 -13.24 -2.90
N GLU A 162 6.58 -13.70 -2.42
CA GLU A 162 6.72 -15.10 -2.01
C GLU A 162 5.87 -15.43 -0.79
N TYR A 163 5.96 -14.59 0.26
CA TYR A 163 5.23 -14.86 1.50
C TYR A 163 3.73 -14.67 1.32
N MET A 164 3.33 -13.66 0.58
CA MET A 164 1.94 -13.42 0.21
C MET A 164 1.32 -14.65 -0.50
N LYS A 165 1.99 -15.14 -1.57
CA LYS A 165 1.52 -16.35 -2.29
C LYS A 165 1.48 -17.60 -1.41
N ARG A 166 2.43 -17.76 -0.49
CA ARG A 166 2.43 -18.86 0.48
C ARG A 166 1.26 -18.79 1.45
N VAL A 167 0.97 -17.59 1.96
CA VAL A 167 -0.19 -17.36 2.83
C VAL A 167 -1.46 -17.72 2.08
N PHE A 168 -1.67 -17.16 0.88
CA PHE A 168 -2.85 -17.44 0.07
C PHE A 168 -3.02 -18.92 -0.23
N THR A 169 -1.95 -19.61 -0.64
CA THR A 169 -1.97 -21.06 -0.86
C THR A 169 -2.37 -21.84 0.41
N SER A 170 -1.89 -21.41 1.59
CA SER A 170 -2.21 -22.09 2.85
C SER A 170 -3.66 -21.93 3.27
N PHE A 171 -4.33 -20.89 2.82
CA PHE A 171 -5.75 -20.64 3.00
C PHE A 171 -6.63 -21.19 1.86
N GLY A 172 -6.03 -21.81 0.86
CA GLY A 172 -6.76 -22.44 -0.26
C GLY A 172 -7.15 -21.47 -1.38
N LEU A 173 -6.65 -20.22 -1.36
CA LEU A 173 -6.85 -19.28 -2.44
C LEU A 173 -6.08 -19.72 -3.71
N PRO A 174 -6.67 -19.60 -4.90
CA PRO A 174 -6.03 -19.99 -6.15
C PRO A 174 -4.88 -19.03 -6.50
N VAL A 175 -3.66 -19.57 -6.52
CA VAL A 175 -2.41 -18.85 -6.82
C VAL A 175 -1.78 -19.42 -8.08
N GLY A 176 -1.32 -18.56 -8.98
CA GLY A 176 -0.61 -18.99 -10.19
C GLY A 176 0.74 -19.66 -9.89
N PRO A 177 1.23 -20.54 -10.77
CA PRO A 177 2.53 -21.20 -10.60
C PRO A 177 3.69 -20.22 -10.48
N TYR A 178 4.62 -20.49 -9.57
CA TYR A 178 5.81 -19.66 -9.38
C TYR A 178 6.99 -20.45 -8.82
N VAL A 179 8.19 -19.94 -9.06
CA VAL A 179 9.41 -20.42 -8.43
C VAL A 179 10.19 -19.25 -7.84
N VAL A 180 10.80 -19.45 -6.67
CA VAL A 180 11.54 -18.41 -5.94
C VAL A 180 13.02 -18.70 -6.00
N ILE A 181 13.80 -17.69 -6.33
CA ILE A 181 15.27 -17.72 -6.27
C ILE A 181 15.71 -16.80 -5.13
N ARG A 182 16.30 -17.40 -4.11
CA ARG A 182 16.71 -16.68 -2.88
C ARG A 182 18.14 -16.16 -2.98
N PRO A 183 18.49 -15.10 -2.22
CA PRO A 183 19.87 -14.56 -2.18
C PRO A 183 20.94 -15.62 -1.95
N ARG A 184 20.68 -16.59 -1.06
CA ARG A 184 21.63 -17.68 -0.77
C ARG A 184 21.97 -18.57 -1.99
N GLU A 185 21.09 -18.64 -2.98
CA GLU A 185 21.29 -19.44 -4.19
C GLU A 185 22.29 -18.76 -5.16
N TRP A 186 22.48 -17.42 -5.04
CA TRP A 186 23.48 -16.67 -5.78
C TRP A 186 24.79 -16.49 -5.02
N GLU A 187 24.69 -16.18 -3.72
CA GLU A 187 25.78 -15.66 -2.90
C GLU A 187 26.52 -16.77 -2.17
N ARG A 188 25.81 -17.80 -1.73
CA ARG A 188 26.29 -18.86 -0.85
C ARG A 188 25.81 -20.22 -1.34
N GLY A 189 26.73 -21.10 -1.69
CA GLY A 189 26.41 -22.45 -2.14
C GLY A 189 27.68 -23.18 -2.52
N ALA A 190 27.59 -24.47 -2.77
CA ALA A 190 28.69 -25.27 -3.30
C ALA A 190 29.04 -24.80 -4.72
N GLY A 191 30.32 -24.86 -5.05
CA GLY A 191 30.82 -24.51 -6.37
C GLY A 191 31.16 -23.02 -6.56
N SER A 192 31.60 -22.70 -7.77
CA SER A 192 31.93 -21.33 -8.20
C SER A 192 30.67 -20.48 -8.39
N ALA A 193 30.84 -19.16 -8.60
CA ALA A 193 29.72 -18.28 -8.97
C ALA A 193 29.06 -18.73 -10.28
N ALA A 194 29.80 -19.25 -11.21
CA ALA A 194 29.29 -19.80 -12.47
C ALA A 194 28.41 -21.05 -12.24
N ASP A 195 28.84 -21.95 -11.33
CA ASP A 195 28.04 -23.14 -11.00
C ASP A 195 26.70 -22.77 -10.35
N ARG A 196 26.71 -21.78 -9.47
CA ARG A 196 25.48 -21.27 -8.84
C ARG A 196 24.54 -20.60 -9.86
N ALA A 197 25.08 -19.77 -10.75
CA ALA A 197 24.29 -19.18 -11.83
C ALA A 197 23.69 -20.24 -12.77
N ALA A 198 24.44 -21.27 -13.10
CA ALA A 198 23.95 -22.39 -13.91
C ALA A 198 22.84 -23.17 -13.19
N ALA A 199 22.95 -23.39 -11.88
CA ALA A 199 21.91 -24.05 -11.08
C ALA A 199 20.60 -23.23 -11.02
N VAL A 200 20.72 -21.91 -10.83
CA VAL A 200 19.55 -21.01 -10.86
C VAL A 200 18.89 -21.01 -12.24
N ARG A 201 19.70 -20.86 -13.28
CA ARG A 201 19.21 -20.92 -14.67
C ARG A 201 18.46 -22.23 -14.93
N LYS A 202 19.05 -23.36 -14.55
CA LYS A 202 18.40 -24.67 -14.67
C LYS A 202 17.06 -24.72 -13.97
N LYS A 203 16.98 -24.22 -12.74
CA LYS A 203 15.73 -24.19 -11.95
C LYS A 203 14.61 -23.41 -12.66
N ILE A 204 14.94 -22.29 -13.30
CA ILE A 204 13.99 -21.49 -14.07
C ILE A 204 13.59 -22.19 -15.36
N VAL A 205 14.54 -22.82 -16.04
CA VAL A 205 14.27 -23.60 -17.28
C VAL A 205 13.40 -24.81 -16.98
N ASP A 206 13.64 -25.52 -15.89
CA ASP A 206 12.81 -26.64 -15.47
C ASP A 206 11.38 -26.16 -15.18
N PHE A 207 11.20 -25.04 -14.49
CA PHE A 207 9.89 -24.42 -14.25
C PHE A 207 9.20 -24.00 -15.55
N ALA A 208 9.90 -23.34 -16.47
CA ALA A 208 9.34 -22.95 -17.76
C ALA A 208 9.04 -24.17 -18.66
N GLY A 209 9.79 -25.28 -18.48
CA GLY A 209 9.52 -26.55 -19.15
C GLY A 209 8.20 -27.19 -18.70
N GLU A 210 7.84 -27.00 -17.41
CA GLU A 210 6.61 -27.51 -16.82
C GLU A 210 5.39 -26.64 -17.13
N HIS A 211 5.55 -25.29 -17.08
CA HIS A 211 4.44 -24.34 -17.15
C HIS A 211 4.38 -23.53 -18.46
N GLY A 212 5.35 -23.70 -19.35
CA GLY A 212 5.45 -23.00 -20.64
C GLY A 212 6.15 -21.65 -20.56
N TRP A 213 6.57 -21.19 -21.75
CA TRP A 213 6.99 -19.81 -21.99
C TRP A 213 5.80 -18.98 -22.48
N PRO A 214 5.76 -17.67 -22.32
CA PRO A 214 6.73 -16.85 -21.58
C PRO A 214 6.61 -17.01 -20.08
N VAL A 215 7.68 -16.61 -19.36
CA VAL A 215 7.68 -16.43 -17.92
C VAL A 215 7.92 -14.97 -17.55
N PHE A 216 7.50 -14.57 -16.36
CA PHE A 216 7.77 -13.24 -15.81
C PHE A 216 8.81 -13.35 -14.71
N VAL A 217 9.95 -12.68 -14.88
CA VAL A 217 11.00 -12.56 -13.87
C VAL A 217 10.82 -11.22 -13.17
N LYS A 218 10.67 -11.24 -11.85
CA LYS A 218 10.38 -10.04 -11.07
C LYS A 218 11.07 -10.02 -9.70
N PRO A 219 11.40 -8.84 -9.15
CA PRO A 219 11.82 -8.69 -7.76
C PRO A 219 10.70 -9.16 -6.84
N ALA A 220 11.05 -9.78 -5.70
CA ALA A 220 10.04 -10.25 -4.75
C ALA A 220 9.35 -9.12 -3.99
N ARG A 221 10.05 -7.98 -3.77
CA ARG A 221 9.60 -6.88 -2.90
C ARG A 221 9.65 -5.52 -3.60
N ALA A 222 9.27 -5.48 -4.88
CA ALA A 222 9.12 -4.23 -5.61
C ALA A 222 7.65 -4.06 -6.05
N GLY A 223 7.18 -2.81 -6.00
CA GLY A 223 5.87 -2.38 -6.51
C GLY A 223 5.94 -1.79 -7.91
N SER A 224 4.81 -1.29 -8.41
CA SER A 224 4.69 -0.47 -9.63
C SER A 224 5.39 -1.05 -10.87
N SER A 225 5.44 -2.37 -10.99
CA SER A 225 6.07 -3.11 -12.11
C SER A 225 7.58 -2.87 -12.27
N VAL A 226 8.27 -2.28 -11.28
CA VAL A 226 9.70 -2.02 -11.32
C VAL A 226 10.49 -3.33 -11.35
N GLY A 227 11.41 -3.46 -12.32
CA GLY A 227 12.29 -4.62 -12.46
C GLY A 227 11.62 -5.90 -12.97
N ILE A 228 10.37 -5.81 -13.48
CA ILE A 228 9.66 -6.94 -14.09
C ILE A 228 10.07 -7.09 -15.55
N SER A 229 10.40 -8.30 -15.95
CA SER A 229 10.70 -8.66 -17.35
C SER A 229 9.86 -9.85 -17.81
N LYS A 230 9.20 -9.72 -18.94
CA LYS A 230 8.61 -10.83 -19.68
C LYS A 230 9.71 -11.51 -20.48
N VAL A 231 9.86 -12.80 -20.35
CA VAL A 231 10.90 -13.59 -20.99
C VAL A 231 10.24 -14.65 -21.86
N ASP A 232 10.36 -14.48 -23.18
CA ASP A 232 9.69 -15.34 -24.15
C ASP A 232 10.46 -16.66 -24.41
N ASP A 233 11.75 -16.67 -24.12
CA ASP A 233 12.62 -17.85 -24.29
C ASP A 233 13.90 -17.76 -23.45
N LEU A 234 14.75 -18.76 -23.61
CA LEU A 234 16.00 -18.89 -22.89
C LEU A 234 17.01 -17.74 -23.14
N ALA A 235 16.92 -17.05 -24.28
CA ALA A 235 17.92 -16.04 -24.68
C ALA A 235 17.80 -14.78 -23.81
N GLY A 236 16.59 -14.36 -23.45
CA GLY A 236 16.33 -13.19 -22.61
C GLY A 236 16.51 -13.42 -21.10
N LEU A 237 16.71 -14.67 -20.66
CA LEU A 237 16.63 -15.00 -19.24
C LEU A 237 17.73 -14.34 -18.37
N ASP A 238 18.97 -14.32 -18.83
CA ASP A 238 20.09 -13.80 -18.03
C ASP A 238 19.98 -12.28 -17.82
N GLU A 239 19.49 -11.54 -18.81
CA GLU A 239 19.24 -10.10 -18.72
C GLU A 239 18.08 -9.81 -17.73
N ALA A 240 16.98 -10.55 -17.85
CA ALA A 240 15.84 -10.43 -16.94
C ALA A 240 16.20 -10.72 -15.48
N ILE A 241 17.03 -11.74 -15.24
CA ILE A 241 17.56 -12.05 -13.90
C ILE A 241 18.42 -10.89 -13.39
N ALA A 242 19.32 -10.37 -14.24
CA ALA A 242 20.20 -9.26 -13.85
C ALA A 242 19.39 -8.00 -13.52
N GLU A 243 18.35 -7.70 -14.31
CA GLU A 243 17.45 -6.56 -14.06
C GLU A 243 16.71 -6.72 -12.74
N ALA A 244 16.01 -7.81 -12.51
CA ALA A 244 15.25 -8.02 -11.28
C ALA A 244 16.17 -7.95 -10.03
N ARG A 245 17.39 -8.46 -10.11
CA ARG A 245 18.37 -8.43 -9.01
C ARG A 245 18.93 -7.04 -8.68
N ARG A 246 18.80 -6.05 -9.55
CA ARG A 246 19.16 -4.66 -9.21
C ARG A 246 18.21 -4.08 -8.16
N HIS A 247 16.98 -4.58 -8.13
CA HIS A 247 15.91 -4.09 -7.25
C HIS A 247 15.74 -4.95 -5.99
N ASP A 248 15.89 -6.27 -6.11
CA ASP A 248 15.81 -7.20 -4.97
C ASP A 248 16.71 -8.41 -5.21
N PRO A 249 17.55 -8.78 -4.24
CA PRO A 249 18.36 -10.01 -4.34
C PRO A 249 17.49 -11.30 -4.31
N LYS A 250 16.23 -11.24 -3.88
CA LYS A 250 15.25 -12.32 -4.00
C LYS A 250 14.35 -12.03 -5.20
N ILE A 251 14.25 -13.00 -6.12
CA ILE A 251 13.39 -12.88 -7.29
C ILE A 251 12.35 -13.99 -7.33
N LEU A 252 11.20 -13.67 -7.92
CA LEU A 252 10.19 -14.62 -8.34
C LEU A 252 10.23 -14.80 -9.85
N VAL A 253 9.93 -16.02 -10.28
CA VAL A 253 9.60 -16.32 -11.67
C VAL A 253 8.22 -16.94 -11.71
N GLU A 254 7.32 -16.36 -12.48
CA GLU A 254 5.92 -16.77 -12.60
C GLU A 254 5.57 -17.17 -14.02
N SER A 255 4.65 -18.12 -14.18
CA SER A 255 4.08 -18.44 -15.47
C SER A 255 3.17 -17.31 -15.97
N LEU A 256 3.02 -17.20 -17.29
CA LEU A 256 1.99 -16.34 -17.88
C LEU A 256 0.59 -16.86 -17.49
N LEU A 257 -0.19 -16.03 -16.83
CA LEU A 257 -1.62 -16.23 -16.67
C LEU A 257 -2.35 -15.49 -17.82
N ARG A 258 -3.06 -16.26 -18.67
CA ARG A 258 -3.86 -15.68 -19.75
C ARG A 258 -5.23 -15.34 -19.20
N GLY A 259 -5.66 -14.10 -19.40
CA GLY A 259 -6.95 -13.67 -18.88
C GLY A 259 -7.07 -12.16 -18.77
N ARG A 260 -8.12 -11.74 -18.08
CA ARG A 260 -8.45 -10.35 -17.79
C ARG A 260 -7.95 -9.97 -16.40
N GLU A 261 -7.38 -8.78 -16.24
CA GLU A 261 -6.98 -8.27 -14.94
C GLU A 261 -8.18 -7.65 -14.23
N ILE A 262 -8.52 -8.16 -13.04
CA ILE A 262 -9.66 -7.71 -12.24
C ILE A 262 -9.16 -7.25 -10.88
N GLU A 263 -9.47 -6.03 -10.50
CA GLU A 263 -9.20 -5.48 -9.19
C GLU A 263 -10.49 -5.45 -8.35
N CYS A 264 -10.38 -5.73 -7.05
CA CYS A 264 -11.47 -5.64 -6.10
C CYS A 264 -11.00 -4.98 -4.79
N GLY A 265 -11.68 -3.91 -4.38
CA GLY A 265 -11.38 -3.21 -3.14
C GLY A 265 -12.06 -3.88 -1.94
N VAL A 266 -11.34 -4.04 -0.83
CA VAL A 266 -11.92 -4.43 0.45
C VAL A 266 -11.79 -3.27 1.43
N LEU A 267 -12.86 -2.97 2.15
CA LEU A 267 -12.95 -1.93 3.18
C LEU A 267 -13.55 -2.52 4.45
N GLU A 268 -12.95 -2.23 5.57
CA GLU A 268 -13.40 -2.68 6.88
C GLU A 268 -14.40 -1.69 7.48
N PHE A 269 -15.65 -2.11 7.60
CA PHE A 269 -16.71 -1.41 8.30
C PHE A 269 -16.82 -1.85 9.76
N GLU A 270 -17.72 -1.26 10.52
CA GLU A 270 -17.94 -1.62 11.92
C GLU A 270 -18.40 -3.07 12.10
N ASP A 271 -19.13 -3.59 11.12
CA ASP A 271 -19.69 -4.96 11.11
C ASP A 271 -18.82 -5.97 10.33
N GLY A 272 -17.65 -5.55 9.86
CA GLY A 272 -16.64 -6.39 9.19
C GLY A 272 -16.24 -5.92 7.80
N PRO A 273 -15.33 -6.66 7.14
CA PRO A 273 -14.85 -6.32 5.80
C PRO A 273 -15.93 -6.58 4.73
N ARG A 274 -15.99 -5.66 3.77
CA ARG A 274 -16.87 -5.76 2.59
C ARG A 274 -16.06 -5.51 1.33
N ALA A 275 -16.43 -6.18 0.24
CA ALA A 275 -15.83 -5.96 -1.06
C ALA A 275 -16.64 -4.93 -1.87
N SER A 276 -15.92 -4.13 -2.65
CA SER A 276 -16.49 -3.18 -3.62
C SER A 276 -17.01 -3.89 -4.87
N LEU A 277 -17.65 -3.16 -5.77
CA LEU A 277 -17.77 -3.57 -7.17
C LEU A 277 -16.36 -3.70 -7.76
N PRO A 278 -16.09 -4.77 -8.54
CA PRO A 278 -14.78 -4.98 -9.14
C PRO A 278 -14.55 -4.04 -10.32
N ALA A 279 -13.26 -3.83 -10.62
CA ALA A 279 -12.81 -3.12 -11.80
C ALA A 279 -12.07 -4.05 -12.75
N GLU A 280 -12.16 -3.80 -14.05
CA GLU A 280 -11.28 -4.41 -15.05
C GLU A 280 -10.22 -3.43 -15.52
N ILE A 281 -8.99 -3.86 -15.50
CA ILE A 281 -7.85 -3.10 -15.97
C ILE A 281 -7.56 -3.51 -17.41
N PRO A 282 -7.57 -2.58 -18.38
CA PRO A 282 -7.26 -2.90 -19.77
C PRO A 282 -5.83 -3.40 -19.89
N PRO A 283 -5.55 -4.31 -20.83
CA PRO A 283 -4.19 -4.79 -21.07
C PRO A 283 -3.24 -3.62 -21.37
N VAL A 284 -2.16 -3.55 -20.62
CA VAL A 284 -1.08 -2.58 -20.86
C VAL A 284 -0.36 -3.00 -22.14
N THR A 285 -0.30 -2.13 -23.13
CA THR A 285 0.46 -2.43 -24.36
C THR A 285 1.96 -2.35 -24.06
N ALA A 286 2.78 -3.09 -24.82
CA ALA A 286 4.22 -3.26 -24.54
C ALA A 286 5.03 -1.93 -24.50
N HIS A 287 4.45 -0.82 -24.93
CA HIS A 287 5.05 0.52 -24.87
C HIS A 287 4.73 1.27 -23.54
N ASP A 288 3.73 0.83 -22.78
CA ASP A 288 3.24 1.53 -21.59
C ASP A 288 3.95 1.07 -20.29
N PHE A 289 4.79 0.03 -20.35
CA PHE A 289 5.52 -0.50 -19.17
C PHE A 289 6.54 0.47 -18.59
N TYR A 290 6.94 1.49 -19.31
CA TYR A 290 8.03 2.39 -18.90
C TYR A 290 7.57 3.75 -18.39
N ASP A 291 6.29 4.11 -18.50
CA ASP A 291 5.82 5.43 -18.09
C ASP A 291 4.99 5.36 -16.79
N PHE A 292 5.71 5.40 -15.66
CA PHE A 292 5.13 5.51 -14.32
C PHE A 292 4.19 6.73 -14.20
N GLU A 293 4.54 7.85 -14.88
CA GLU A 293 3.72 9.07 -14.91
C GLU A 293 2.42 8.83 -15.69
N ALA A 294 2.46 8.07 -16.79
CA ALA A 294 1.27 7.76 -17.59
C ALA A 294 0.27 6.90 -16.81
N LYS A 295 0.74 5.96 -15.98
CA LYS A 295 -0.16 5.15 -15.12
C LYS A 295 -1.00 5.99 -14.16
N TYR A 296 -0.48 7.10 -13.66
CA TYR A 296 -1.19 7.96 -12.70
C TYR A 296 -1.94 9.12 -13.36
N ILE A 297 -1.57 9.50 -14.59
CA ILE A 297 -2.26 10.56 -15.36
C ILE A 297 -3.37 9.96 -16.23
N ASP A 298 -3.15 8.78 -16.83
CA ASP A 298 -4.10 8.05 -17.70
C ASP A 298 -4.89 6.95 -16.99
N SER A 299 -4.82 6.83 -15.66
CA SER A 299 -5.53 5.82 -14.84
C SER A 299 -7.08 5.84 -14.98
N ALA A 300 -7.60 6.72 -15.81
CA ALA A 300 -9.01 6.77 -16.21
C ALA A 300 -9.48 5.58 -17.09
N ALA A 301 -8.58 4.70 -17.52
CA ALA A 301 -8.91 3.68 -18.52
C ALA A 301 -9.60 2.41 -17.98
N GLY A 302 -9.61 2.18 -16.65
CA GLY A 302 -10.26 0.99 -16.06
C GLY A 302 -11.80 1.08 -16.11
N LEU A 303 -12.45 -0.06 -16.39
CA LEU A 303 -13.91 -0.18 -16.38
C LEU A 303 -14.39 -0.49 -14.96
N VAL A 304 -15.26 0.36 -14.41
CA VAL A 304 -15.92 0.16 -13.11
C VAL A 304 -17.41 0.38 -13.30
N PRO A 305 -18.27 -0.60 -13.03
CA PRO A 305 -17.93 -1.99 -12.68
C PRO A 305 -17.32 -2.76 -13.86
N ALA A 306 -16.51 -3.77 -13.55
CA ALA A 306 -16.02 -4.72 -14.54
C ALA A 306 -17.18 -5.45 -15.24
N PRO A 307 -17.13 -5.72 -16.56
CA PRO A 307 -18.15 -6.48 -17.26
C PRO A 307 -18.05 -7.99 -16.94
N LEU A 308 -18.49 -8.34 -15.73
CA LEU A 308 -18.58 -9.70 -15.19
C LEU A 308 -20.02 -10.15 -15.08
N THR A 309 -20.24 -11.47 -15.02
CA THR A 309 -21.56 -12.00 -14.62
C THR A 309 -21.80 -11.77 -13.12
N GLU A 310 -23.05 -11.94 -12.69
CA GLU A 310 -23.36 -11.83 -11.25
C GLU A 310 -22.58 -12.86 -10.42
N GLU A 311 -22.45 -14.10 -10.93
CA GLU A 311 -21.70 -15.18 -10.28
C GLU A 311 -20.20 -14.84 -10.20
N GLN A 312 -19.61 -14.31 -11.28
CA GLN A 312 -18.21 -13.90 -11.29
C GLN A 312 -17.95 -12.73 -10.35
N THR A 313 -18.89 -11.75 -10.31
CA THR A 313 -18.81 -10.63 -9.38
C THR A 313 -18.84 -11.10 -7.92
N ALA A 314 -19.78 -11.98 -7.58
CA ALA A 314 -19.91 -12.53 -6.25
C ALA A 314 -18.66 -13.35 -5.85
N GLU A 315 -18.11 -14.12 -6.80
CA GLU A 315 -16.92 -14.94 -6.55
C GLU A 315 -15.67 -14.10 -6.30
N VAL A 316 -15.38 -13.08 -7.14
CA VAL A 316 -14.21 -12.23 -6.92
C VAL A 316 -14.33 -11.42 -5.63
N GLN A 317 -15.53 -10.96 -5.27
CA GLN A 317 -15.78 -10.29 -4.01
C GLN A 317 -15.51 -11.21 -2.80
N ARG A 318 -15.98 -12.46 -2.86
CA ARG A 318 -15.72 -13.48 -1.83
C ARG A 318 -14.21 -13.73 -1.68
N LEU A 319 -13.50 -13.96 -2.79
CA LEU A 319 -12.07 -14.19 -2.80
C LEU A 319 -11.26 -12.99 -2.29
N ALA A 320 -11.70 -11.77 -2.60
CA ALA A 320 -11.05 -10.56 -2.10
C ALA A 320 -11.15 -10.43 -0.57
N VAL A 321 -12.32 -10.73 0.01
CA VAL A 321 -12.50 -10.75 1.47
C VAL A 321 -11.69 -11.89 2.09
N GLU A 322 -11.66 -13.07 1.49
CA GLU A 322 -10.83 -14.17 1.96
C GLU A 322 -9.32 -13.84 1.91
N ALA A 323 -8.86 -13.13 0.89
CA ALA A 323 -7.47 -12.68 0.81
C ALA A 323 -7.14 -11.65 1.90
N PHE A 324 -8.08 -10.74 2.19
CA PHE A 324 -7.98 -9.77 3.28
C PHE A 324 -7.82 -10.49 4.64
N ASP A 325 -8.67 -11.46 4.92
CA ASP A 325 -8.64 -12.24 6.16
C ASP A 325 -7.38 -13.12 6.24
N ALA A 326 -7.01 -13.81 5.16
CA ALA A 326 -5.85 -14.67 5.10
C ALA A 326 -4.54 -13.94 5.40
N ALA A 327 -4.40 -12.70 4.93
CA ALA A 327 -3.24 -11.87 5.20
C ALA A 327 -3.33 -11.09 6.52
N SER A 328 -4.42 -11.25 7.30
CA SER A 328 -4.70 -10.49 8.52
C SER A 328 -4.70 -8.98 8.26
N CYS A 329 -5.30 -8.55 7.16
CA CYS A 329 -5.42 -7.15 6.80
C CYS A 329 -6.45 -6.43 7.68
N GLU A 330 -6.32 -5.12 7.74
CA GLU A 330 -7.20 -4.22 8.45
C GLU A 330 -7.40 -2.96 7.62
N GLY A 331 -8.53 -2.30 7.79
CA GLY A 331 -8.89 -1.03 7.16
C GLY A 331 -9.18 -1.15 5.68
N LEU A 332 -8.17 -1.29 4.85
CA LEU A 332 -8.32 -1.33 3.40
C LEU A 332 -7.31 -2.26 2.72
N VAL A 333 -7.75 -2.83 1.60
CA VAL A 333 -6.87 -3.58 0.66
C VAL A 333 -7.46 -3.49 -0.74
N ARG A 334 -6.63 -3.44 -1.76
CA ARG A 334 -7.00 -3.80 -3.12
C ARG A 334 -6.42 -5.17 -3.43
N ALA A 335 -7.27 -6.12 -3.77
CA ALA A 335 -6.89 -7.45 -4.21
C ALA A 335 -6.96 -7.51 -5.74
N ASP A 336 -5.89 -7.97 -6.37
CA ASP A 336 -5.70 -7.99 -7.82
C ASP A 336 -5.71 -9.44 -8.30
N PHE A 337 -6.55 -9.73 -9.29
CA PHE A 337 -6.81 -11.07 -9.81
C PHE A 337 -6.61 -11.15 -11.31
N PHE A 338 -6.34 -12.34 -11.80
CA PHE A 338 -6.57 -12.72 -13.20
C PHE A 338 -7.84 -13.58 -13.30
N LEU A 339 -8.78 -13.16 -14.15
CA LEU A 339 -9.87 -14.01 -14.58
C LEU A 339 -9.40 -14.76 -15.84
N THR A 340 -9.13 -16.04 -15.69
CA THR A 340 -8.59 -16.88 -16.77
C THR A 340 -9.61 -17.13 -17.88
N GLU A 341 -9.14 -17.62 -19.04
CA GLU A 341 -10.00 -18.02 -20.16
C GLU A 341 -10.99 -19.14 -19.78
N ASP A 342 -10.64 -19.96 -18.79
CA ASP A 342 -11.50 -21.02 -18.26
C ASP A 342 -12.56 -20.50 -17.24
N GLY A 343 -12.53 -19.20 -16.93
CA GLY A 343 -13.47 -18.55 -16.02
C GLY A 343 -13.10 -18.61 -14.53
N GLU A 344 -11.88 -19.05 -14.21
CA GLU A 344 -11.38 -19.17 -12.85
C GLU A 344 -10.65 -17.88 -12.44
N PHE A 345 -10.85 -17.43 -11.19
CA PHE A 345 -10.05 -16.35 -10.61
C PHE A 345 -8.77 -16.87 -9.98
N VAL A 346 -7.65 -16.23 -10.30
CA VAL A 346 -6.34 -16.49 -9.71
C VAL A 346 -5.84 -15.21 -9.06
N ILE A 347 -5.57 -15.24 -7.75
CA ILE A 347 -5.05 -14.06 -7.06
C ILE A 347 -3.60 -13.80 -7.45
N ASN A 348 -3.32 -12.57 -7.86
CA ASN A 348 -1.98 -12.08 -8.18
C ASN A 348 -1.28 -11.50 -6.95
N GLU A 349 -1.87 -10.44 -6.38
CA GLU A 349 -1.33 -9.75 -5.22
C GLU A 349 -2.41 -8.99 -4.45
N ILE A 350 -2.05 -8.49 -3.26
CA ILE A 350 -2.80 -7.47 -2.54
C ILE A 350 -1.94 -6.23 -2.36
N ASN A 351 -2.60 -5.08 -2.33
CA ASN A 351 -2.00 -3.78 -2.05
C ASN A 351 -2.62 -3.22 -0.77
N THR A 352 -1.80 -3.09 0.28
CA THR A 352 -2.26 -2.65 1.61
C THR A 352 -2.47 -1.14 1.73
N MET A 353 -1.89 -0.36 0.80
CA MET A 353 -2.18 1.05 0.58
C MET A 353 -2.26 1.31 -0.93
N PRO A 354 -3.38 0.98 -1.57
CA PRO A 354 -3.55 1.21 -3.01
C PRO A 354 -3.55 2.70 -3.33
N GLY A 355 -3.35 3.06 -4.60
CA GLY A 355 -3.51 4.43 -5.04
C GLY A 355 -4.84 5.01 -4.50
N PHE A 356 -4.75 6.16 -3.83
CA PHE A 356 -5.86 6.69 -3.02
C PHE A 356 -6.27 8.12 -3.40
N THR A 357 -5.94 8.58 -4.63
CA THR A 357 -6.55 9.81 -5.15
C THR A 357 -7.98 9.56 -5.62
N PRO A 358 -8.86 10.56 -5.72
CA PRO A 358 -10.25 10.36 -6.18
C PRO A 358 -10.38 9.68 -7.55
N ILE A 359 -9.37 9.80 -8.41
CA ILE A 359 -9.32 9.16 -9.73
C ILE A 359 -8.68 7.77 -9.72
N SER A 360 -8.05 7.38 -8.61
CA SER A 360 -7.44 6.05 -8.45
C SER A 360 -8.51 4.96 -8.41
N MET A 361 -8.13 3.74 -8.80
CA MET A 361 -9.09 2.65 -8.98
C MET A 361 -9.82 2.28 -7.68
N TYR A 362 -9.10 2.22 -6.54
CA TYR A 362 -9.70 1.85 -5.27
C TYR A 362 -10.83 2.81 -4.84
N PRO A 363 -10.66 4.14 -4.78
CA PRO A 363 -11.78 5.04 -4.49
C PRO A 363 -12.88 5.03 -5.55
N ARG A 364 -12.56 4.83 -6.83
CA ARG A 364 -13.57 4.72 -7.89
C ARG A 364 -14.46 3.49 -7.71
N MET A 365 -13.89 2.35 -7.38
CA MET A 365 -14.64 1.12 -7.08
C MET A 365 -15.60 1.36 -5.91
N TRP A 366 -15.18 2.05 -4.86
CA TRP A 366 -16.04 2.36 -3.72
C TRP A 366 -17.10 3.40 -4.05
N GLN A 367 -16.78 4.40 -4.85
CA GLN A 367 -17.77 5.39 -5.31
C GLN A 367 -18.90 4.72 -6.11
N GLU A 368 -18.56 3.81 -7.04
CA GLU A 368 -19.55 3.02 -7.78
C GLU A 368 -20.31 2.04 -6.87
N SER A 369 -19.72 1.65 -5.75
CA SER A 369 -20.36 0.83 -4.71
C SER A 369 -21.21 1.65 -3.72
N GLY A 370 -21.32 2.97 -3.91
CA GLY A 370 -22.13 3.87 -3.10
C GLY A 370 -21.43 4.52 -1.91
N VAL A 371 -20.10 4.35 -1.76
CA VAL A 371 -19.29 5.00 -0.72
C VAL A 371 -18.47 6.12 -1.33
N GLY A 372 -18.86 7.36 -1.06
CA GLY A 372 -18.16 8.55 -1.57
C GLY A 372 -16.77 8.73 -0.94
N TYR A 373 -15.89 9.49 -1.62
CA TYR A 373 -14.50 9.63 -1.21
C TYR A 373 -14.30 10.19 0.21
N ALA A 374 -15.09 11.21 0.62
CA ALA A 374 -15.03 11.75 1.97
C ALA A 374 -15.55 10.73 3.02
N GLU A 375 -16.56 9.95 2.68
CA GLU A 375 -17.08 8.88 3.52
C GLU A 375 -16.06 7.74 3.66
N LEU A 376 -15.38 7.39 2.57
CA LEU A 376 -14.30 6.39 2.56
C LEU A 376 -13.19 6.77 3.56
N ILE A 377 -12.76 8.05 3.56
CA ILE A 377 -11.80 8.58 4.52
C ILE A 377 -12.33 8.47 5.96
N ASP A 378 -13.59 8.84 6.17
CA ASP A 378 -14.24 8.78 7.49
C ASP A 378 -14.31 7.35 8.03
N VAL A 379 -14.75 6.40 7.21
CA VAL A 379 -14.82 4.97 7.58
C VAL A 379 -13.44 4.44 8.00
N LEU A 380 -12.40 4.76 7.25
CA LEU A 380 -11.04 4.34 7.55
C LEU A 380 -10.51 4.93 8.86
N ILE A 381 -10.75 6.22 9.11
CA ILE A 381 -10.35 6.87 10.35
C ILE A 381 -11.11 6.27 11.53
N GLN A 382 -12.43 6.05 11.40
CA GLN A 382 -13.25 5.45 12.44
C GLN A 382 -12.84 4.00 12.72
N ALA A 383 -12.52 3.22 11.69
CA ALA A 383 -11.98 1.87 11.86
C ALA A 383 -10.69 1.90 12.68
N ALA A 384 -9.75 2.78 12.35
CA ALA A 384 -8.49 2.93 13.07
C ALA A 384 -8.67 3.38 14.52
N LEU A 385 -9.58 4.32 14.80
CA LEU A 385 -9.87 4.80 16.16
C LEU A 385 -10.52 3.74 17.05
N ARG A 386 -11.25 2.77 16.48
CA ARG A 386 -11.85 1.66 17.23
C ARG A 386 -10.83 0.58 17.62
N ARG A 387 -9.72 0.49 16.89
CA ARG A 387 -8.70 -0.54 17.12
C ARG A 387 -7.86 -0.21 18.36
N SER A 388 -7.47 -1.25 19.09
CA SER A 388 -6.40 -1.15 20.06
C SER A 388 -5.04 -1.26 19.36
N THR A 389 -4.00 -0.63 19.90
CA THR A 389 -2.61 -0.91 19.55
C THR A 389 -2.11 -2.19 20.21
N GLY A 390 -1.10 -2.83 19.68
CA GLY A 390 -0.52 -4.07 20.17
C GLY A 390 -0.78 -5.24 19.21
N LEU A 391 -0.39 -6.43 19.59
CA LEU A 391 -0.37 -7.67 18.79
C LEU A 391 -1.44 -7.75 17.67
N ARG A 392 -1.02 -7.50 16.42
CA ARG A 392 -1.85 -7.55 15.22
C ARG A 392 -1.19 -8.41 14.16
#